data_b14c727466a74599d67a6d3a50e477bf
#
_entry.id   b14c727466a74599d67a6d3a50e477bf
#
_cell.length_a   1.000
_cell.length_b   1.000
_cell.length_c   1.000
_cell.angle_alpha   90.00
_cell.angle_beta   90.00
_cell.angle_gamma   90.00
#
_symmetry.space_group_name_H-M   'P 1'
#
loop_
_entity.id
_entity.type
_entity.pdbx_description
1 polymer ?
#
loop_
_entity_poly.entity_id
_entity_poly.type
_entity_poly.pdbx_seq_one_letter_code
_entity_poly.pdbx_strand_id
1 'polypeptide(L)'
;MSAEKHEVLLRLRAIELLAYWEGRLVTNKLIDWFGISRQQASSDIKRYFSSHNPNSLIHDPSVKAYVPVVGFQSVLTTVNIN
;
A
#
# COMPACT_ATOMS: atom_id res chain seq x y z
N MET A 1 -19.91 -7.50 -11.13
CA MET A 1 -18.52 -7.43 -10.87
C MET A 1 -17.97 -6.02 -11.09
N SER A 2 -17.36 -5.47 -10.11
CA SER A 2 -16.83 -4.15 -10.29
C SER A 2 -15.32 -4.19 -10.28
N ALA A 3 -14.75 -3.71 -11.34
CA ALA A 3 -13.34 -3.49 -11.40
C ALA A 3 -13.03 -2.22 -10.61
N GLU A 4 -11.91 -2.21 -9.97
CA GLU A 4 -11.47 -1.00 -9.29
C GLU A 4 -11.15 0.06 -10.33
N LYS A 5 -11.44 1.30 -9.97
CA LYS A 5 -11.10 2.40 -10.84
C LYS A 5 -9.60 2.49 -10.99
N HIS A 6 -9.17 3.03 -12.13
CA HIS A 6 -7.77 3.15 -12.45
C HIS A 6 -7.00 3.92 -11.36
N GLU A 7 -7.58 5.02 -10.88
CA GLU A 7 -6.93 5.81 -9.84
C GLU A 7 -6.74 5.03 -8.54
N VAL A 8 -7.76 4.23 -8.18
CA VAL A 8 -7.67 3.41 -6.98
C VAL A 8 -6.55 2.39 -7.15
N LEU A 9 -6.50 1.76 -8.28
CA LEU A 9 -5.47 0.75 -8.55
C LEU A 9 -4.07 1.35 -8.51
N LEU A 10 -3.90 2.55 -9.03
CA LEU A 10 -2.61 3.24 -8.94
C LEU A 10 -2.19 3.47 -7.51
N ARG A 11 -3.12 3.87 -6.65
CA ARG A 11 -2.80 4.09 -5.25
C ARG A 11 -2.47 2.78 -4.54
N LEU A 12 -3.18 1.71 -4.86
CA LEU A 12 -2.89 0.41 -4.25
C LEU A 12 -1.53 -0.10 -4.69
N ARG A 13 -1.16 0.12 -5.94
CA ARG A 13 0.18 -0.23 -6.41
C ARG A 13 1.25 0.58 -5.71
N ALA A 14 0.97 1.86 -5.46
CA ALA A 14 1.91 2.71 -4.73
C ALA A 14 2.13 2.20 -3.32
N ILE A 15 1.09 1.67 -2.68
CA ILE A 15 1.22 1.06 -1.35
C ILE A 15 2.23 -0.07 -1.40
N GLU A 16 2.13 -0.95 -2.40
CA GLU A 16 3.09 -2.04 -2.55
C GLU A 16 4.50 -1.55 -2.79
N LEU A 17 4.63 -0.59 -3.70
CA LEU A 17 5.95 -0.08 -4.04
C LEU A 17 6.64 0.59 -2.87
N LEU A 18 5.91 1.38 -2.11
CA LEU A 18 6.48 2.03 -0.94
C LEU A 18 6.92 1.00 0.09
N ALA A 19 6.08 0.01 0.36
CA ALA A 19 6.42 -1.02 1.32
C ALA A 19 7.65 -1.81 0.86
N TYR A 20 7.70 -2.12 -0.43
CA TYR A 20 8.79 -2.94 -0.98
C TYR A 20 10.11 -2.17 -1.04
N TRP A 21 10.06 -0.95 -1.61
CA TRP A 21 11.29 -0.22 -1.87
C TRP A 21 11.81 0.55 -0.68
N GLU A 22 10.91 1.11 0.13
CA GLU A 22 11.34 1.91 1.27
C GLU A 22 11.33 1.13 2.57
N GLY A 23 10.80 -0.08 2.55
CA GLY A 23 10.74 -0.91 3.74
C GLY A 23 9.68 -0.47 4.73
N ARG A 24 8.88 0.53 4.38
CA ARG A 24 7.76 0.98 5.21
C ARG A 24 6.82 1.85 4.40
N LEU A 25 5.57 1.82 4.81
CA LEU A 25 4.54 2.63 4.19
C LEU A 25 4.10 3.70 5.18
N VAL A 26 4.37 4.95 4.85
CA VAL A 26 3.93 6.09 5.63
C VAL A 26 2.73 6.71 4.93
N THR A 27 1.64 6.89 5.67
CA THR A 27 0.40 7.42 5.09
C THR A 27 0.62 8.76 4.40
N ASN A 28 1.46 9.61 4.97
CA ASN A 28 1.73 10.93 4.39
C ASN A 28 2.33 10.85 2.99
N LYS A 29 3.06 9.80 2.67
CA LYS A 29 3.59 9.64 1.32
C LYS A 29 2.47 9.50 0.30
N LEU A 30 1.46 8.71 0.63
CA LEU A 30 0.31 8.57 -0.27
C LEU A 30 -0.42 9.89 -0.43
N ILE A 31 -0.59 10.62 0.66
CA ILE A 31 -1.24 11.91 0.62
C ILE A 31 -0.49 12.86 -0.29
N ASP A 32 0.84 12.92 -0.14
CA ASP A 32 1.66 13.81 -0.93
C ASP A 32 1.69 13.41 -2.42
N TRP A 33 1.82 12.12 -2.68
CA TRP A 33 1.95 11.65 -4.06
C TRP A 33 0.68 11.84 -4.86
N PHE A 34 -0.46 11.64 -4.22
CA PHE A 34 -1.74 11.63 -4.95
C PHE A 34 -2.63 12.81 -4.63
N GLY A 35 -2.23 13.67 -3.69
CA GLY A 35 -3.07 14.81 -3.34
C GLY A 35 -4.41 14.39 -2.75
N ILE A 36 -4.44 13.30 -2.01
CA ILE A 36 -5.68 12.78 -1.43
C ILE A 36 -5.73 13.14 0.05
N SER A 37 -6.92 12.97 0.63
CA SER A 37 -7.10 13.20 2.06
C SER A 37 -6.49 12.05 2.85
N ARG A 38 -6.24 12.29 4.13
CA ARG A 38 -5.78 11.23 5.04
C ARG A 38 -6.82 10.12 5.13
N GLN A 39 -8.08 10.50 5.12
CA GLN A 39 -9.16 9.53 5.17
C GLN A 39 -9.15 8.61 3.95
N GLN A 40 -8.92 9.19 2.78
CA GLN A 40 -8.82 8.40 1.55
C GLN A 40 -7.61 7.47 1.60
N ALA A 41 -6.49 7.96 2.08
CA ALA A 41 -5.29 7.13 2.18
C ALA A 41 -5.53 5.95 3.13
N SER A 42 -6.19 6.19 4.26
CA SER A 42 -6.52 5.12 5.20
C SER A 42 -7.46 4.10 4.58
N SER A 43 -8.45 4.55 3.81
CA SER A 43 -9.36 3.66 3.12
C SER A 43 -8.62 2.79 2.11
N ASP A 44 -7.67 3.37 1.39
CA ASP A 44 -6.90 2.62 0.41
C ASP A 44 -6.06 1.54 1.08
N ILE A 45 -5.44 1.86 2.20
CA ILE A 45 -4.63 0.89 2.93
C ILE A 45 -5.52 -0.27 3.43
N LYS A 46 -6.70 0.05 3.95
CA LYS A 46 -7.65 -0.98 4.35
C LYS A 46 -8.09 -1.85 3.19
N ARG A 47 -8.34 -1.25 2.05
CA ARG A 47 -8.72 -1.99 0.85
C ARG A 47 -7.61 -2.94 0.44
N TYR A 48 -6.37 -2.48 0.51
CA TYR A 48 -5.23 -3.33 0.18
C TYR A 48 -5.20 -4.56 1.08
N PHE A 49 -5.37 -4.37 2.38
CA PHE A 49 -5.38 -5.49 3.32
C PHE A 49 -6.55 -6.43 3.07
N SER A 50 -7.74 -5.89 2.88
CA SER A 50 -8.92 -6.74 2.88
C SER A 50 -9.16 -7.41 1.54
N SER A 51 -8.70 -6.82 0.44
CA SER A 51 -9.05 -7.30 -0.88
C SER A 51 -7.88 -7.84 -1.69
N HIS A 52 -6.66 -7.50 -1.34
CA HIS A 52 -5.54 -7.85 -2.21
C HIS A 52 -4.43 -8.62 -1.53
N ASN A 53 -4.01 -8.22 -0.35
CA ASN A 53 -2.84 -8.83 0.25
C ASN A 53 -2.96 -8.86 1.77
N PRO A 54 -3.81 -9.75 2.31
CA PRO A 54 -4.04 -9.82 3.74
C PRO A 54 -2.76 -10.14 4.52
N ASN A 55 -2.63 -9.55 5.69
CA ASN A 55 -1.52 -9.83 6.60
C ASN A 55 -0.16 -9.54 6.02
N SER A 56 -0.10 -8.62 5.05
CA SER A 56 1.17 -8.32 4.39
C SER A 56 1.96 -7.24 5.11
N LEU A 57 1.28 -6.37 5.83
CA LEU A 57 1.90 -5.24 6.51
C LEU A 57 1.42 -5.20 7.96
N ILE A 58 2.29 -4.73 8.84
CA ILE A 58 1.97 -4.58 10.26
C ILE A 58 2.22 -3.13 10.63
N HIS A 59 1.27 -2.53 11.34
CA HIS A 59 1.46 -1.17 11.82
C HIS A 59 2.44 -1.17 12.99
N ASP A 60 3.50 -0.40 12.85
CA ASP A 60 4.52 -0.27 13.89
C ASP A 60 4.43 1.13 14.48
N PRO A 61 3.89 1.27 15.69
CA PRO A 61 3.72 2.59 16.28
C PRO A 61 5.03 3.29 16.61
N SER A 62 6.11 2.53 16.76
CA SER A 62 7.39 3.16 17.10
C SER A 62 7.95 3.97 15.94
N VAL A 63 7.67 3.57 14.70
CA VAL A 63 8.08 4.33 13.52
C VAL A 63 6.88 4.98 12.84
N LYS A 64 5.69 4.79 13.38
CA LYS A 64 4.44 5.38 12.86
C LYS A 64 4.25 5.07 11.39
N ALA A 65 4.43 3.82 11.03
CA ALA A 65 4.32 3.39 9.65
C ALA A 65 3.90 1.93 9.61
N TYR A 66 3.47 1.49 8.44
CA TYR A 66 3.21 0.08 8.19
C TYR A 66 4.49 -0.54 7.62
N VAL A 67 4.88 -1.67 8.18
CA VAL A 67 6.09 -2.35 7.73
C VAL A 67 5.72 -3.71 7.16
N PRO A 68 6.40 -4.14 6.08
CA PRO A 68 6.10 -5.44 5.50
C PRO A 68 6.52 -6.57 6.42
N VAL A 69 5.70 -7.62 6.43
CA VAL A 69 6.05 -8.82 7.19
C VAL A 69 7.15 -9.57 6.47
N VAL A 70 7.81 -10.44 7.21
CA VAL A 70 8.80 -11.35 6.60
C VAL A 70 8.07 -12.19 5.56
N GLY A 71 8.63 -12.24 4.36
CA GLY A 71 7.99 -12.96 3.27
C GLY A 71 6.99 -12.15 2.47
N PHE A 72 6.96 -10.84 2.68
CA PHE A 72 6.08 -9.96 1.91
C PHE A 72 6.28 -10.17 0.41
N GLN A 73 5.19 -10.32 -0.30
CA GLN A 73 5.21 -10.48 -1.75
C GLN A 73 4.24 -9.52 -2.39
N SER A 74 4.66 -8.92 -3.50
CA SER A 74 3.79 -8.06 -4.29
C SER A 74 2.70 -8.88 -4.96
N VAL A 75 1.50 -8.33 -5.02
CA VAL A 75 0.40 -8.97 -5.72
C VAL A 75 -0.16 -8.10 -6.84
N LEU A 76 0.08 -6.80 -6.80
CA LEU A 76 -0.45 -5.86 -7.79
C LEU A 76 0.62 -5.33 -8.72
N THR A 77 1.86 -5.33 -8.30
CA THR A 77 2.96 -4.85 -9.12
C THR A 77 3.86 -6.03 -9.43
N THR A 78 4.34 -6.07 -10.66
CA THR A 78 5.30 -7.07 -11.04
C THR A 78 6.66 -6.45 -10.90
N VAL A 79 7.34 -6.80 -9.82
CA VAL A 79 8.71 -6.36 -9.64
C VAL A 79 9.57 -7.41 -10.35
N ASN A 80 9.52 -7.36 -11.62
CA ASN A 80 10.20 -8.36 -12.41
C ASN A 80 11.58 -7.86 -12.76
N ILE A 81 12.55 -8.55 -12.25
CA ILE A 81 13.93 -8.14 -12.42
C ILE A 81 14.64 -9.13 -13.29
N ASN A 82 14.20 -9.37 -14.36
CA ASN A 82 14.94 -10.26 -15.26
C ASN A 82 16.01 -9.54 -16.01
#